data_df7f84364fa969e02971556d797b2840
#
_entry.id   df7f84364fa969e02971556d797b2840
#
_cell.length_a   1.000
_cell.length_b   1.000
_cell.length_c   1.000
_cell.angle_alpha   90.00
_cell.angle_beta   90.00
_cell.angle_gamma   90.00
#
_symmetry.space_group_name_H-M   'P 1'
#
loop_
_entity.id
_entity.type
_entity.pdbx_description
1 polymer ?
#
loop_
_entity_poly.entity_id
_entity_poly.type
_entity_poly.pdbx_seq_one_letter_code
_entity_poly.pdbx_strand_id
1 'polypeptide(L)'
;MCDLSKKDFIDRKELEALQLTRMRATLERVYANVPFYKESFDAAGVKPSDLQKLSDLQKFPFTMKKDLREHYPFGLLSVPQKDIVRIHASSGTTGKPTVVCYTRKDIETWAETLCRTLQIGGLTSDDIVQVGYGYGLFTGGLGAHYGAERLGCSVVPASGGATEKQIMLIKDFGVTAVCCTPSFFIHLIEEAERLGVDLHDTKLRAGFFGAEPWTPEMRELIESKTGIKAYDIFGLSEIMGPGVSADCDYHCGLHVFEDHYYPEIIDPDTGEVNAPGEEGELVFTNITKEGMPLIRYRTRDISALHYEKCACGRTLVRMEKVRRRSDDMLIIRGVNLFPTQVESVILGIDGLQPHYQLVVSRKGSLDELEIKVEVTPEYFSDEVGRLEKLRALVAGKVKQIIGLSAKITLVEPGFIERSAGKAKHVIDTRKM
;
A
#
# COMPACT_ATOMS: atom_id res chain seq x y z
N MET A 1 18.82 22.05 -2.27
CA MET A 1 17.42 21.78 -1.90
C MET A 1 16.65 21.47 -3.19
N CYS A 2 16.10 20.29 -3.33
CA CYS A 2 15.39 19.92 -4.55
C CYS A 2 14.01 20.59 -4.51
N ASP A 3 13.76 21.62 -5.33
CA ASP A 3 12.43 22.22 -5.47
C ASP A 3 11.55 21.30 -6.34
N LEU A 4 11.17 20.17 -5.74
CA LEU A 4 10.33 19.15 -6.37
C LEU A 4 8.84 19.52 -6.36
N SER A 5 8.48 20.55 -5.60
CA SER A 5 7.09 20.99 -5.45
C SER A 5 6.44 21.43 -6.76
N LYS A 6 7.21 22.00 -7.69
CA LYS A 6 6.66 22.46 -8.98
C LYS A 6 6.03 21.36 -9.82
N LYS A 7 6.55 20.12 -9.74
CA LYS A 7 6.02 18.98 -10.48
C LYS A 7 4.62 18.56 -10.01
N ASP A 8 4.29 18.80 -8.75
CA ASP A 8 2.97 18.49 -8.19
C ASP A 8 1.88 19.50 -8.62
N PHE A 9 2.30 20.63 -9.18
CA PHE A 9 1.44 21.74 -9.59
C PHE A 9 1.53 22.05 -11.10
N ILE A 10 2.03 21.10 -11.89
CA ILE A 10 2.16 21.20 -13.34
C ILE A 10 0.80 21.36 -13.99
N ASP A 11 0.70 22.19 -15.05
CA ASP A 11 -0.54 22.29 -15.84
C ASP A 11 -0.93 20.94 -16.45
N ARG A 12 -2.22 20.64 -16.47
CA ARG A 12 -2.73 19.34 -16.94
C ARG A 12 -2.31 19.03 -18.39
N LYS A 13 -2.35 20.01 -19.29
CA LYS A 13 -1.97 19.82 -20.70
C LYS A 13 -0.47 19.59 -20.85
N GLU A 14 0.33 20.30 -20.06
CA GLU A 14 1.78 20.09 -20.01
C GLU A 14 2.12 18.70 -19.48
N LEU A 15 1.44 18.25 -18.41
CA LEU A 15 1.60 16.92 -17.86
C LEU A 15 1.21 15.82 -18.85
N GLU A 16 0.09 15.96 -19.54
CA GLU A 16 -0.36 15.01 -20.56
C GLU A 16 0.61 14.90 -21.74
N ALA A 17 1.17 16.01 -22.19
CA ALA A 17 2.20 16.03 -23.23
C ALA A 17 3.49 15.30 -22.77
N LEU A 18 3.89 15.54 -21.52
CA LEU A 18 5.03 14.85 -20.89
C LEU A 18 4.77 13.35 -20.77
N GLN A 19 3.58 12.96 -20.28
CA GLN A 19 3.17 11.56 -20.17
C GLN A 19 3.21 10.85 -21.53
N LEU A 20 2.63 11.46 -22.56
CA LEU A 20 2.61 10.88 -23.91
C LEU A 20 4.04 10.66 -24.46
N THR A 21 4.92 11.65 -24.28
CA THR A 21 6.33 11.55 -24.70
C THR A 21 7.06 10.42 -23.98
N ARG A 22 6.93 10.33 -22.66
CA ARG A 22 7.56 9.30 -21.81
C ARG A 22 7.01 7.91 -22.11
N MET A 23 5.70 7.81 -22.32
CA MET A 23 5.03 6.55 -22.62
C MET A 23 5.46 5.99 -23.97
N ARG A 24 5.55 6.82 -25.03
CA ARG A 24 6.08 6.42 -26.34
C ARG A 24 7.47 5.84 -26.20
N ALA A 25 8.38 6.55 -25.54
CA ALA A 25 9.75 6.09 -25.34
C ALA A 25 9.80 4.76 -24.56
N THR A 26 8.90 4.56 -23.57
CA THR A 26 8.84 3.31 -22.82
C THR A 26 8.28 2.16 -23.66
N LEU A 27 7.21 2.39 -24.44
CA LEU A 27 6.64 1.36 -25.33
C LEU A 27 7.66 0.94 -26.40
N GLU A 28 8.37 1.90 -27.01
CA GLU A 28 9.45 1.62 -27.98
C GLU A 28 10.56 0.76 -27.35
N ARG A 29 10.99 1.11 -26.13
CA ARG A 29 12.03 0.37 -25.40
C ARG A 29 11.61 -1.05 -25.10
N VAL A 30 10.41 -1.27 -24.53
CA VAL A 30 9.97 -2.64 -24.19
C VAL A 30 9.72 -3.48 -25.44
N TYR A 31 9.18 -2.89 -26.50
CA TYR A 31 8.96 -3.58 -27.76
C TYR A 31 10.26 -4.03 -28.42
N ALA A 32 11.30 -3.19 -28.33
CA ALA A 32 12.62 -3.51 -28.91
C ALA A 32 13.42 -4.54 -28.10
N ASN A 33 13.28 -4.52 -26.75
CA ASN A 33 14.23 -5.23 -25.89
C ASN A 33 13.61 -6.37 -25.06
N VAL A 34 12.28 -6.46 -24.96
CA VAL A 34 11.59 -7.46 -24.14
C VAL A 34 10.74 -8.38 -25.01
N PRO A 35 11.16 -9.64 -25.25
CA PRO A 35 10.43 -10.58 -26.10
C PRO A 35 8.96 -10.72 -25.74
N PHE A 36 8.65 -10.82 -24.44
CA PHE A 36 7.27 -10.88 -23.94
C PHE A 36 6.39 -9.73 -24.46
N TYR A 37 6.86 -8.47 -24.38
CA TYR A 37 6.08 -7.33 -24.87
C TYR A 37 5.99 -7.31 -26.39
N LYS A 38 7.07 -7.68 -27.07
CA LYS A 38 7.04 -7.77 -28.54
C LYS A 38 6.00 -8.77 -29.00
N GLU A 39 6.02 -9.97 -28.46
CA GLU A 39 5.07 -11.05 -28.78
C GLU A 39 3.62 -10.67 -28.44
N SER A 40 3.41 -10.10 -27.25
CA SER A 40 2.10 -9.63 -26.77
C SER A 40 1.52 -8.54 -27.68
N PHE A 41 2.33 -7.53 -28.05
CA PHE A 41 1.89 -6.44 -28.92
C PHE A 41 1.61 -6.91 -30.33
N ASP A 42 2.50 -7.76 -30.89
CA ASP A 42 2.31 -8.35 -32.22
C ASP A 42 1.03 -9.22 -32.26
N ALA A 43 0.74 -10.01 -31.20
CA ALA A 43 -0.46 -10.82 -31.08
C ALA A 43 -1.73 -9.95 -30.97
N ALA A 44 -1.66 -8.79 -30.31
CA ALA A 44 -2.76 -7.82 -30.22
C ALA A 44 -2.89 -6.96 -31.49
N GLY A 45 -1.97 -7.07 -32.46
CA GLY A 45 -1.96 -6.29 -33.67
C GLY A 45 -1.65 -4.80 -33.45
N VAL A 46 -0.90 -4.48 -32.37
CA VAL A 46 -0.54 -3.10 -32.01
C VAL A 46 0.98 -2.90 -32.02
N LYS A 47 1.40 -1.67 -32.27
CA LYS A 47 2.80 -1.24 -32.24
C LYS A 47 2.96 0.04 -31.43
N PRO A 48 4.16 0.35 -30.92
CA PRO A 48 4.41 1.61 -30.21
C PRO A 48 3.95 2.86 -30.98
N SER A 49 4.06 2.85 -32.32
CA SER A 49 3.58 3.93 -33.22
C SER A 49 2.07 4.17 -33.16
N ASP A 50 1.28 3.24 -32.67
CA ASP A 50 -0.18 3.36 -32.59
C ASP A 50 -0.62 4.19 -31.38
N LEU A 51 0.32 4.54 -30.47
CA LEU A 51 0.08 5.49 -29.39
C LEU A 51 0.18 6.93 -29.90
N GLN A 52 -0.92 7.49 -30.41
CA GLN A 52 -0.99 8.88 -30.87
C GLN A 52 -1.44 9.84 -29.77
N LYS A 53 -2.29 9.38 -28.86
CA LYS A 53 -2.80 10.07 -27.66
C LYS A 53 -2.85 9.10 -26.48
N LEU A 54 -2.94 9.62 -25.26
CA LEU A 54 -2.89 8.79 -24.03
C LEU A 54 -3.98 7.71 -24.00
N SER A 55 -5.19 8.02 -24.49
CA SER A 55 -6.27 7.04 -24.55
C SER A 55 -6.00 5.85 -25.51
N ASP A 56 -5.04 5.96 -26.43
CA ASP A 56 -4.67 4.83 -27.27
C ASP A 56 -3.95 3.71 -26.50
N LEU A 57 -3.50 3.99 -25.27
CA LEU A 57 -2.91 2.97 -24.39
C LEU A 57 -3.84 1.78 -24.16
N GLN A 58 -5.15 2.01 -24.19
CA GLN A 58 -6.18 0.96 -24.04
C GLN A 58 -6.09 -0.14 -25.12
N LYS A 59 -5.45 0.12 -26.25
CA LYS A 59 -5.22 -0.88 -27.31
C LYS A 59 -4.15 -1.91 -26.93
N PHE A 60 -3.27 -1.56 -25.98
CA PHE A 60 -2.15 -2.40 -25.58
C PHE A 60 -2.59 -3.44 -24.53
N PRO A 61 -2.05 -4.66 -24.58
CA PRO A 61 -2.42 -5.72 -23.66
C PRO A 61 -1.97 -5.43 -22.23
N PHE A 62 -2.65 -6.06 -21.28
CA PHE A 62 -2.30 -5.98 -19.86
C PHE A 62 -1.08 -6.86 -19.53
N THR A 63 -0.33 -6.41 -18.53
CA THR A 63 0.65 -7.23 -17.82
C THR A 63 0.02 -7.74 -16.51
N MET A 64 0.22 -9.03 -16.23
CA MET A 64 -0.31 -9.70 -15.05
C MET A 64 0.83 -10.17 -14.13
N LYS A 65 0.55 -10.37 -12.85
CA LYS A 65 1.53 -10.93 -11.90
C LYS A 65 2.07 -12.31 -12.32
N LYS A 66 1.27 -13.10 -13.01
CA LYS A 66 1.71 -14.40 -13.59
C LYS A 66 2.82 -14.22 -14.60
N ASP A 67 2.77 -13.16 -15.43
CA ASP A 67 3.77 -12.91 -16.49
C ASP A 67 5.15 -12.65 -15.88
N LEU A 68 5.22 -11.93 -14.75
CA LEU A 68 6.47 -11.73 -14.02
C LEU A 68 7.04 -13.04 -13.47
N ARG A 69 6.18 -13.99 -13.06
CA ARG A 69 6.59 -15.30 -12.55
C ARG A 69 7.03 -16.25 -13.66
N GLU A 70 6.33 -16.23 -14.78
CA GLU A 70 6.66 -17.04 -15.97
C GLU A 70 8.00 -16.61 -16.57
N HIS A 71 8.31 -15.31 -16.53
CA HIS A 71 9.57 -14.74 -17.03
C HIS A 71 10.63 -14.52 -15.92
N TYR A 72 10.50 -15.24 -14.81
CA TYR A 72 11.45 -15.20 -13.69
C TYR A 72 12.85 -15.67 -14.11
N PRO A 73 13.94 -15.04 -13.65
CA PRO A 73 13.96 -13.80 -12.86
C PRO A 73 14.11 -12.53 -13.72
N PHE A 74 14.64 -12.60 -14.92
CA PHE A 74 15.12 -11.44 -15.69
C PHE A 74 14.50 -11.32 -17.09
N GLY A 75 13.49 -12.13 -17.42
CA GLY A 75 12.88 -12.15 -18.75
C GLY A 75 12.12 -10.88 -19.16
N LEU A 76 11.87 -9.98 -18.20
CA LEU A 76 11.23 -8.68 -18.45
C LEU A 76 12.21 -7.49 -18.38
N LEU A 77 13.53 -7.72 -18.36
CA LEU A 77 14.50 -6.64 -18.42
C LEU A 77 14.43 -5.92 -19.77
N SER A 78 14.31 -4.60 -19.74
CA SER A 78 14.33 -3.75 -20.94
C SER A 78 15.69 -3.10 -21.21
N VAL A 79 16.68 -3.40 -20.36
CA VAL A 79 18.08 -2.96 -20.46
C VAL A 79 19.02 -4.15 -20.21
N PRO A 80 20.29 -4.09 -20.63
CA PRO A 80 21.27 -5.12 -20.31
C PRO A 80 21.42 -5.31 -18.78
N GLN A 81 21.59 -6.55 -18.34
CA GLN A 81 21.71 -6.88 -16.90
C GLN A 81 22.85 -6.13 -16.19
N LYS A 82 23.93 -5.79 -16.90
CA LYS A 82 25.05 -5.00 -16.35
C LYS A 82 24.65 -3.58 -15.90
N ASP A 83 23.54 -3.07 -16.40
CA ASP A 83 23.02 -1.74 -16.07
C ASP A 83 22.09 -1.78 -14.84
N ILE A 84 21.79 -2.98 -14.34
CA ILE A 84 20.99 -3.19 -13.13
C ILE A 84 21.90 -3.02 -11.91
N VAL A 85 21.53 -2.08 -11.03
CA VAL A 85 22.28 -1.78 -9.81
C VAL A 85 21.58 -2.29 -8.54
N ARG A 86 20.30 -2.71 -8.65
CA ARG A 86 19.54 -3.23 -7.52
C ARG A 86 18.48 -4.22 -7.98
N ILE A 87 18.31 -5.26 -7.17
CA ILE A 87 17.28 -6.29 -7.35
C ILE A 87 16.48 -6.38 -6.04
N HIS A 88 15.16 -6.29 -6.13
CA HIS A 88 14.24 -6.58 -5.07
C HIS A 88 13.31 -7.72 -5.46
N ALA A 89 12.62 -8.28 -4.48
CA ALA A 89 11.60 -9.28 -4.73
C ALA A 89 10.48 -9.18 -3.69
N SER A 90 9.24 -9.40 -4.12
CA SER A 90 8.13 -9.56 -3.20
C SER A 90 8.10 -10.99 -2.64
N SER A 91 7.69 -11.15 -1.37
CA SER A 91 7.48 -12.46 -0.77
C SER A 91 6.33 -13.17 -1.50
N GLY A 92 6.65 -14.15 -2.34
CA GLY A 92 5.65 -14.99 -2.97
C GLY A 92 5.10 -16.02 -1.98
N THR A 93 3.80 -16.00 -1.71
CA THR A 93 3.13 -17.02 -0.88
C THR A 93 3.05 -18.40 -1.57
N THR A 94 3.37 -18.50 -2.85
CA THR A 94 3.14 -19.69 -3.71
C THR A 94 4.39 -20.15 -4.48
N GLY A 95 5.61 -19.95 -3.95
CA GLY A 95 6.83 -20.45 -4.58
C GLY A 95 7.84 -19.38 -4.99
N LYS A 96 8.11 -19.19 -6.29
CA LYS A 96 9.11 -18.20 -6.75
C LYS A 96 8.68 -16.78 -6.43
N PRO A 97 9.58 -15.92 -5.88
CA PRO A 97 9.28 -14.52 -5.62
C PRO A 97 9.08 -13.74 -6.92
N THR A 98 8.33 -12.65 -6.87
CA THR A 98 8.25 -11.71 -8.00
C THR A 98 9.45 -10.77 -7.91
N VAL A 99 10.35 -10.89 -8.89
CA VAL A 99 11.60 -10.10 -8.98
C VAL A 99 11.33 -8.78 -9.68
N VAL A 100 11.96 -7.72 -9.18
CA VAL A 100 11.96 -6.37 -9.77
C VAL A 100 13.37 -5.81 -9.79
N CYS A 101 13.73 -5.17 -10.89
CA CYS A 101 15.10 -4.72 -11.15
C CYS A 101 15.12 -3.21 -11.42
N TYR A 102 16.20 -2.56 -11.00
CA TYR A 102 16.35 -1.10 -11.05
C TYR A 102 17.70 -0.72 -11.64
N THR A 103 17.70 0.23 -12.58
CA THR A 103 18.88 0.97 -12.99
C THR A 103 19.25 2.04 -11.97
N ARG A 104 20.39 2.72 -12.16
CA ARG A 104 20.75 3.90 -11.34
C ARG A 104 19.68 4.97 -11.45
N LYS A 105 19.17 5.24 -12.63
CA LYS A 105 18.13 6.24 -12.86
C LYS A 105 16.79 5.86 -12.22
N ASP A 106 16.44 4.56 -12.20
CA ASP A 106 15.25 4.09 -11.50
C ASP A 106 15.34 4.37 -9.99
N ILE A 107 16.53 4.14 -9.39
CA ILE A 107 16.77 4.46 -7.98
C ILE A 107 16.64 5.97 -7.71
N GLU A 108 17.16 6.80 -8.60
CA GLU A 108 17.05 8.26 -8.50
C GLU A 108 15.60 8.74 -8.63
N THR A 109 14.84 8.17 -9.56
CA THR A 109 13.40 8.42 -9.73
C THR A 109 12.63 8.00 -8.49
N TRP A 110 12.92 6.83 -7.96
CA TRP A 110 12.28 6.32 -6.75
C TRP A 110 12.59 7.20 -5.52
N ALA A 111 13.84 7.59 -5.32
CA ALA A 111 14.22 8.53 -4.28
C ALA A 111 13.49 9.88 -4.44
N GLU A 112 13.28 10.34 -5.68
CA GLU A 112 12.53 11.57 -5.96
C GLU A 112 11.05 11.44 -5.55
N THR A 113 10.36 10.39 -5.96
CA THR A 113 8.94 10.22 -5.64
C THR A 113 8.70 10.06 -4.15
N LEU A 114 9.60 9.36 -3.44
CA LEU A 114 9.55 9.28 -1.97
C LEU A 114 9.88 10.61 -1.28
N CYS A 115 10.82 11.37 -1.81
CA CYS A 115 11.10 12.73 -1.31
C CYS A 115 9.84 13.61 -1.42
N ARG A 116 9.16 13.58 -2.56
CA ARG A 116 7.87 14.29 -2.77
C ARG A 116 6.79 13.80 -1.80
N THR A 117 6.70 12.48 -1.59
CA THR A 117 5.81 11.86 -0.60
C THR A 117 6.00 12.48 0.80
N LEU A 118 7.25 12.58 1.26
CA LEU A 118 7.57 13.15 2.57
C LEU A 118 7.28 14.66 2.62
N GLN A 119 7.54 15.37 1.51
CA GLN A 119 7.22 16.80 1.39
C GLN A 119 5.70 17.08 1.41
N ILE A 120 4.87 16.19 0.86
CA ILE A 120 3.40 16.31 0.96
C ILE A 120 2.96 16.33 2.42
N GLY A 121 3.57 15.52 3.28
CA GLY A 121 3.34 15.51 4.73
C GLY A 121 4.12 16.59 5.50
N GLY A 122 4.70 17.57 4.79
CA GLY A 122 5.34 18.75 5.40
C GLY A 122 6.73 18.49 5.99
N LEU A 123 7.44 17.41 5.61
CA LEU A 123 8.81 17.19 6.04
C LEU A 123 9.79 18.09 5.29
N THR A 124 10.86 18.45 5.98
CA THR A 124 11.97 19.27 5.48
C THR A 124 13.32 18.61 5.80
N SER A 125 14.42 19.23 5.43
CA SER A 125 15.78 18.77 5.79
C SER A 125 16.07 18.76 7.29
N ASP A 126 15.25 19.42 8.10
CA ASP A 126 15.45 19.51 9.55
C ASP A 126 14.86 18.30 10.30
N ASP A 127 14.17 17.42 9.58
CA ASP A 127 13.47 16.27 10.15
C ASP A 127 14.39 15.06 10.35
N ILE A 128 14.08 14.27 11.36
CA ILE A 128 14.68 12.96 11.63
C ILE A 128 13.63 11.90 11.36
N VAL A 129 13.88 11.07 10.36
CA VAL A 129 12.93 10.06 9.89
C VAL A 129 13.36 8.66 10.34
N GLN A 130 12.55 8.00 11.16
CA GLN A 130 12.76 6.59 11.50
C GLN A 130 12.05 5.70 10.49
N VAL A 131 12.83 4.79 9.88
CA VAL A 131 12.31 3.82 8.92
C VAL A 131 12.13 2.47 9.61
N GLY A 132 10.88 2.12 9.92
CA GLY A 132 10.45 0.86 10.51
C GLY A 132 10.03 -0.20 9.48
N TYR A 133 10.15 0.08 8.18
CA TYR A 133 10.02 -0.96 7.15
C TYR A 133 11.25 -1.86 7.10
N GLY A 134 11.07 -3.14 6.82
CA GLY A 134 12.17 -4.09 6.69
C GLY A 134 13.15 -3.72 5.57
N TYR A 135 14.45 -3.82 5.88
CA TYR A 135 15.55 -3.69 4.92
C TYR A 135 15.94 -5.07 4.41
N GLY A 136 15.71 -5.34 3.13
CA GLY A 136 15.98 -6.64 2.53
C GLY A 136 15.48 -6.70 1.10
N LEU A 137 14.93 -7.84 0.70
CA LEU A 137 14.34 -7.98 -0.65
C LEU A 137 13.07 -7.16 -0.83
N PHE A 138 12.37 -6.85 0.25
CA PHE A 138 11.20 -5.96 0.23
C PHE A 138 11.61 -4.51 -0.04
N THR A 139 10.78 -3.79 -0.80
CA THR A 139 11.10 -2.43 -1.29
C THR A 139 10.92 -1.33 -0.25
N GLY A 140 10.13 -1.56 0.82
CA GLY A 140 9.68 -0.51 1.73
C GLY A 140 10.81 0.25 2.43
N GLY A 141 11.75 -0.48 3.07
CA GLY A 141 12.81 0.13 3.85
C GLY A 141 13.74 1.03 3.04
N LEU A 142 14.31 0.50 1.95
CA LEU A 142 15.23 1.26 1.10
C LEU A 142 14.53 2.40 0.35
N GLY A 143 13.27 2.23 -0.03
CA GLY A 143 12.50 3.31 -0.66
C GLY A 143 12.37 4.53 0.26
N ALA A 144 11.83 4.33 1.47
CA ALA A 144 11.68 5.40 2.45
C ALA A 144 13.03 6.04 2.83
N HIS A 145 14.07 5.22 3.01
CA HIS A 145 15.42 5.66 3.33
C HIS A 145 15.97 6.65 2.29
N TYR A 146 16.04 6.24 1.02
CA TYR A 146 16.59 7.10 -0.04
C TYR A 146 15.74 8.35 -0.30
N GLY A 147 14.42 8.27 -0.11
CA GLY A 147 13.55 9.43 -0.21
C GLY A 147 13.85 10.47 0.87
N ALA A 148 14.03 10.02 2.12
CA ALA A 148 14.36 10.88 3.25
C ALA A 148 15.78 11.49 3.11
N GLU A 149 16.80 10.69 2.74
CA GLU A 149 18.14 11.22 2.44
C GLU A 149 18.12 12.26 1.32
N ARG A 150 17.34 12.01 0.24
CA ARG A 150 17.20 12.97 -0.86
C ARG A 150 16.58 14.29 -0.42
N LEU A 151 15.65 14.25 0.53
CA LEU A 151 15.06 15.45 1.14
C LEU A 151 16.06 16.20 1.99
N GLY A 152 17.09 15.53 2.49
CA GLY A 152 18.09 16.06 3.40
C GLY A 152 17.82 15.73 4.87
N CYS A 153 16.84 14.87 5.16
CA CYS A 153 16.54 14.40 6.51
C CYS A 153 17.67 13.53 7.07
N SER A 154 17.80 13.51 8.38
CA SER A 154 18.55 12.45 9.05
C SER A 154 17.69 11.17 9.09
N VAL A 155 18.29 10.03 8.72
CA VAL A 155 17.56 8.75 8.68
C VAL A 155 18.00 7.83 9.80
N VAL A 156 17.02 7.29 10.55
CA VAL A 156 17.23 6.22 11.53
C VAL A 156 16.77 4.90 10.89
N PRO A 157 17.67 4.02 10.41
CA PRO A 157 17.33 2.79 9.70
C PRO A 157 17.00 1.66 10.68
N ALA A 158 15.89 1.81 11.42
CA ALA A 158 15.52 0.90 12.51
C ALA A 158 15.11 -0.50 12.04
N SER A 159 14.58 -0.62 10.79
CA SER A 159 14.00 -1.86 10.25
C SER A 159 12.72 -2.29 11.01
N GLY A 160 12.14 -3.44 10.67
CA GLY A 160 10.99 -3.99 11.40
C GLY A 160 11.40 -4.69 12.70
N GLY A 161 10.49 -4.79 13.65
CA GLY A 161 10.70 -5.45 14.95
C GLY A 161 11.47 -4.59 15.96
N ALA A 162 12.04 -5.24 16.98
CA ALA A 162 12.79 -4.59 18.06
C ALA A 162 12.04 -3.38 18.70
N THR A 163 10.77 -3.56 19.03
CA THR A 163 9.79 -2.53 19.38
C THR A 163 10.25 -1.61 20.50
N GLU A 164 10.74 -2.16 21.62
CA GLU A 164 11.27 -1.36 22.75
C GLU A 164 12.44 -0.46 22.31
N LYS A 165 13.36 -1.02 21.50
CA LYS A 165 14.49 -0.25 20.96
C LYS A 165 14.02 0.88 20.03
N GLN A 166 12.97 0.64 19.22
CA GLN A 166 12.43 1.68 18.34
C GLN A 166 11.81 2.83 19.12
N ILE A 167 11.11 2.54 20.21
CA ILE A 167 10.55 3.56 21.13
C ILE A 167 11.69 4.37 21.78
N MET A 168 12.73 3.70 22.25
CA MET A 168 13.93 4.36 22.79
C MET A 168 14.56 5.31 21.74
N LEU A 169 14.74 4.84 20.49
CA LEU A 169 15.32 5.67 19.42
C LEU A 169 14.43 6.88 19.09
N ILE A 170 13.10 6.73 19.06
CA ILE A 170 12.17 7.84 18.86
C ILE A 170 12.41 8.94 19.90
N LYS A 171 12.54 8.56 21.17
CA LYS A 171 12.72 9.48 22.28
C LYS A 171 14.14 10.09 22.28
N ASP A 172 15.17 9.24 22.25
CA ASP A 172 16.55 9.67 22.46
C ASP A 172 17.13 10.46 21.29
N PHE A 173 16.75 10.11 20.05
CA PHE A 173 17.21 10.81 18.85
C PHE A 173 16.30 11.97 18.45
N GLY A 174 15.15 12.13 19.12
CA GLY A 174 14.19 13.17 18.80
C GLY A 174 13.61 12.99 17.40
N VAL A 175 13.26 11.75 17.04
CA VAL A 175 12.64 11.42 15.75
C VAL A 175 11.36 12.26 15.55
N THR A 176 11.23 12.87 14.38
CA THR A 176 10.11 13.75 14.05
C THR A 176 9.08 13.06 13.14
N ALA A 177 9.49 12.02 12.41
CA ALA A 177 8.59 11.26 11.55
C ALA A 177 8.94 9.77 11.50
N VAL A 178 7.92 8.93 11.28
CA VAL A 178 8.08 7.47 11.12
C VAL A 178 7.54 7.02 9.77
N CYS A 179 8.19 5.98 9.19
CA CYS A 179 7.72 5.29 8.00
C CYS A 179 7.62 3.79 8.32
N CYS A 180 6.41 3.25 8.44
CA CYS A 180 6.18 1.83 8.74
C CYS A 180 4.78 1.37 8.32
N THR A 181 4.42 0.11 8.56
CA THR A 181 3.03 -0.32 8.39
C THR A 181 2.15 0.23 9.51
N PRO A 182 0.87 0.52 9.26
CA PRO A 182 -0.03 1.04 10.29
C PRO A 182 -0.20 0.06 11.46
N SER A 183 -0.32 -1.24 11.20
CA SER A 183 -0.43 -2.26 12.25
C SER A 183 0.81 -2.32 13.14
N PHE A 184 2.01 -2.16 12.56
CA PHE A 184 3.24 -2.12 13.34
C PHE A 184 3.32 -0.86 14.21
N PHE A 185 2.85 0.29 13.71
CA PHE A 185 2.83 1.52 14.50
C PHE A 185 1.85 1.45 15.67
N ILE A 186 0.69 0.82 15.48
CA ILE A 186 -0.23 0.53 16.60
C ILE A 186 0.45 -0.32 17.67
N HIS A 187 1.18 -1.36 17.24
CA HIS A 187 1.97 -2.16 18.18
C HIS A 187 3.06 -1.34 18.91
N LEU A 188 3.68 -0.36 18.24
CA LEU A 188 4.60 0.59 18.89
C LEU A 188 3.88 1.45 19.94
N ILE A 189 2.65 1.90 19.66
CA ILE A 189 1.83 2.68 20.61
C ILE A 189 1.54 1.83 21.86
N GLU A 190 1.03 0.60 21.67
CA GLU A 190 0.73 -0.32 22.77
C GLU A 190 1.96 -0.59 23.67
N GLU A 191 3.10 -0.79 23.02
CA GLU A 191 4.35 -1.06 23.73
C GLU A 191 4.89 0.18 24.46
N ALA A 192 4.75 1.39 23.86
CA ALA A 192 5.08 2.65 24.51
C ALA A 192 4.23 2.87 25.77
N GLU A 193 2.92 2.62 25.69
CA GLU A 193 2.02 2.66 26.86
C GLU A 193 2.46 1.68 27.95
N ARG A 194 2.81 0.44 27.58
CA ARG A 194 3.32 -0.59 28.52
C ARG A 194 4.61 -0.15 29.23
N LEU A 195 5.48 0.57 28.52
CA LEU A 195 6.74 1.10 29.06
C LEU A 195 6.58 2.43 29.81
N GLY A 196 5.37 2.98 29.86
CA GLY A 196 5.11 4.28 30.48
C GLY A 196 5.68 5.46 29.69
N VAL A 197 5.84 5.30 28.37
CA VAL A 197 6.30 6.34 27.45
C VAL A 197 5.10 6.95 26.75
N ASP A 198 4.84 8.24 26.98
CA ASP A 198 3.85 8.98 26.23
C ASP A 198 4.47 9.49 24.92
N LEU A 199 3.91 9.06 23.79
CA LEU A 199 4.39 9.49 22.46
C LEU A 199 4.03 10.95 22.16
N HIS A 200 3.04 11.54 22.85
CA HIS A 200 2.76 12.98 22.78
C HIS A 200 3.90 13.84 23.34
N ASP A 201 4.68 13.31 24.27
CA ASP A 201 5.83 14.00 24.87
C ASP A 201 7.10 13.89 24.03
N THR A 202 7.02 13.27 22.84
CA THR A 202 8.14 13.14 21.89
C THR A 202 8.12 14.25 20.85
N LYS A 203 9.11 14.25 19.94
CA LYS A 203 9.13 15.18 18.80
C LYS A 203 8.38 14.64 17.58
N LEU A 204 7.74 13.47 17.67
CA LEU A 204 6.97 12.91 16.58
C LEU A 204 5.83 13.87 16.17
N ARG A 205 5.71 14.10 14.86
CA ARG A 205 4.67 14.96 14.29
C ARG A 205 4.02 14.40 13.04
N ALA A 206 4.64 13.39 12.40
CA ALA A 206 4.11 12.78 11.18
C ALA A 206 4.39 11.27 11.12
N GLY A 207 3.48 10.53 10.52
CA GLY A 207 3.65 9.12 10.19
C GLY A 207 3.25 8.86 8.74
N PHE A 208 4.07 8.07 8.01
CA PHE A 208 3.80 7.67 6.63
C PHE A 208 3.56 6.16 6.62
N PHE A 209 2.30 5.79 6.44
CA PHE A 209 1.82 4.44 6.63
C PHE A 209 1.34 3.83 5.32
N GLY A 210 1.70 2.58 5.07
CA GLY A 210 1.31 1.87 3.86
C GLY A 210 1.74 0.41 3.87
N ALA A 211 1.79 -0.19 2.70
CA ALA A 211 2.08 -1.60 2.45
C ALA A 211 0.93 -2.56 2.84
N GLU A 212 -0.08 -2.11 3.53
CA GLU A 212 -1.31 -2.83 3.85
C GLU A 212 -2.51 -1.87 3.81
N PRO A 213 -3.73 -2.34 3.51
CA PRO A 213 -4.94 -1.54 3.67
C PRO A 213 -5.14 -1.20 5.14
N TRP A 214 -5.63 -0.01 5.43
CA TRP A 214 -6.01 0.45 6.76
C TRP A 214 -7.18 1.44 6.70
N THR A 215 -7.93 1.56 7.79
CA THR A 215 -9.20 2.28 7.78
C THR A 215 -9.08 3.70 8.33
N PRO A 216 -10.09 4.58 8.08
CA PRO A 216 -10.15 5.89 8.72
C PRO A 216 -10.13 5.81 10.25
N GLU A 217 -10.81 4.82 10.82
CA GLU A 217 -10.87 4.60 12.27
C GLU A 217 -9.47 4.26 12.84
N MET A 218 -8.64 3.51 12.08
CA MET A 218 -7.26 3.25 12.45
C MET A 218 -6.41 4.54 12.41
N ARG A 219 -6.68 5.44 11.46
CA ARG A 219 -6.05 6.78 11.42
C ARG A 219 -6.40 7.56 12.68
N GLU A 220 -7.69 7.66 13.01
CA GLU A 220 -8.17 8.35 14.21
C GLU A 220 -7.53 7.78 15.48
N LEU A 221 -7.42 6.46 15.57
CA LEU A 221 -6.75 5.78 16.68
C LEU A 221 -5.27 6.22 16.79
N ILE A 222 -4.53 6.17 15.69
CA ILE A 222 -3.12 6.57 15.66
C ILE A 222 -2.97 8.05 16.05
N GLU A 223 -3.73 8.93 15.43
CA GLU A 223 -3.63 10.38 15.66
C GLU A 223 -4.04 10.76 17.07
N SER A 224 -5.11 10.17 17.61
CA SER A 224 -5.58 10.42 18.98
C SER A 224 -4.62 9.94 20.05
N LYS A 225 -3.90 8.85 19.81
CA LYS A 225 -2.96 8.24 20.74
C LYS A 225 -1.56 8.86 20.73
N THR A 226 -1.23 9.65 19.73
CA THR A 226 0.15 10.11 19.54
C THR A 226 0.29 11.58 19.16
N GLY A 227 -0.80 12.24 18.77
CA GLY A 227 -0.79 13.63 18.30
C GLY A 227 -0.15 13.85 16.92
N ILE A 228 0.30 12.81 16.24
CA ILE A 228 0.89 12.94 14.91
C ILE A 228 -0.16 13.11 13.83
N LYS A 229 0.24 13.61 12.65
CA LYS A 229 -0.55 13.47 11.41
C LYS A 229 -0.20 12.18 10.70
N ALA A 230 -1.21 11.38 10.35
CA ALA A 230 -1.04 10.08 9.71
C ALA A 230 -1.38 10.14 8.22
N TYR A 231 -0.35 9.97 7.37
CA TYR A 231 -0.46 10.01 5.92
C TYR A 231 -0.47 8.60 5.33
N ASP A 232 -1.37 8.36 4.40
CA ASP A 232 -1.40 7.12 3.62
C ASP A 232 -0.43 7.21 2.44
N ILE A 233 0.37 6.18 2.25
CA ILE A 233 1.27 6.05 1.11
C ILE A 233 0.98 4.74 0.39
N PHE A 234 0.81 4.83 -0.92
CA PHE A 234 0.60 3.66 -1.77
C PHE A 234 1.80 3.38 -2.64
N GLY A 235 2.04 2.10 -2.85
CA GLY A 235 3.03 1.60 -3.79
C GLY A 235 3.06 0.09 -3.81
N LEU A 236 3.65 -0.45 -4.85
CA LEU A 236 3.87 -1.87 -5.02
C LEU A 236 5.24 -2.11 -5.66
N SER A 237 5.89 -3.20 -5.25
CA SER A 237 7.25 -3.52 -5.70
C SER A 237 7.33 -3.64 -7.22
N GLU A 238 6.30 -4.19 -7.84
CA GLU A 238 6.22 -4.41 -9.28
C GLU A 238 6.33 -3.09 -10.06
N ILE A 239 5.70 -2.02 -9.58
CA ILE A 239 5.76 -0.70 -10.24
C ILE A 239 7.07 0.01 -9.88
N MET A 240 7.29 0.30 -8.59
CA MET A 240 8.53 0.95 -8.15
C MET A 240 8.88 0.60 -6.70
N GLY A 241 7.91 0.42 -5.83
CA GLY A 241 7.98 0.34 -4.40
C GLY A 241 7.05 1.37 -3.77
N PRO A 242 7.22 1.77 -2.51
CA PRO A 242 6.46 2.88 -1.92
C PRO A 242 6.73 4.18 -2.68
N GLY A 243 5.78 5.12 -2.65
CA GLY A 243 5.89 6.42 -3.33
C GLY A 243 5.39 6.42 -4.77
N VAL A 244 4.41 5.60 -5.11
CA VAL A 244 3.63 5.71 -6.36
C VAL A 244 2.58 6.80 -6.19
N SER A 245 1.95 6.86 -5.02
CA SER A 245 1.04 7.94 -4.63
C SER A 245 1.09 8.20 -3.13
N ALA A 246 0.65 9.39 -2.72
CA ALA A 246 0.65 9.83 -1.34
C ALA A 246 -0.55 10.72 -0.99
N ASP A 247 -1.03 10.58 0.23
CA ASP A 247 -2.06 11.41 0.84
C ASP A 247 -1.53 12.79 1.21
N CYS A 248 -2.41 13.76 1.35
CA CYS A 248 -2.10 15.10 1.82
C CYS A 248 -2.98 15.48 3.03
N ASP A 249 -2.77 16.65 3.62
CA ASP A 249 -3.53 17.12 4.80
C ASP A 249 -5.06 17.11 4.66
N TYR A 250 -5.58 17.05 3.45
CA TYR A 250 -7.02 17.03 3.18
C TYR A 250 -7.63 15.63 3.15
N HIS A 251 -6.82 14.58 3.13
CA HIS A 251 -7.25 13.17 3.17
C HIS A 251 -8.36 12.79 2.16
N CYS A 252 -8.38 13.45 1.01
CA CYS A 252 -9.39 13.25 -0.03
C CYS A 252 -8.89 12.39 -1.21
N GLY A 253 -8.05 11.42 -0.93
CA GLY A 253 -7.39 10.52 -1.88
C GLY A 253 -5.88 10.77 -1.98
N LEU A 254 -5.17 9.86 -2.62
CA LEU A 254 -3.72 9.87 -2.76
C LEU A 254 -3.33 10.45 -4.12
N HIS A 255 -2.49 11.48 -4.12
CA HIS A 255 -1.93 12.08 -5.33
C HIS A 255 -0.97 11.12 -6.01
N VAL A 256 -1.29 10.69 -7.22
CA VAL A 256 -0.42 9.83 -8.05
C VAL A 256 0.67 10.68 -8.67
N PHE A 257 1.93 10.26 -8.58
CA PHE A 257 3.03 10.94 -9.27
C PHE A 257 3.01 10.62 -10.77
N GLU A 258 2.03 11.25 -11.46
CA GLU A 258 1.65 10.97 -12.85
C GLU A 258 2.73 11.27 -13.87
N ASP A 259 3.74 12.04 -13.51
CA ASP A 259 4.92 12.25 -14.33
C ASP A 259 5.82 10.99 -14.42
N HIS A 260 5.59 9.98 -13.55
CA HIS A 260 6.31 8.71 -13.53
C HIS A 260 5.41 7.48 -13.71
N TYR A 261 4.16 7.55 -13.27
CA TYR A 261 3.20 6.44 -13.26
C TYR A 261 1.88 6.86 -13.87
N TYR A 262 1.47 6.20 -14.93
CA TYR A 262 0.19 6.47 -15.57
C TYR A 262 -0.88 5.54 -15.02
N PRO A 263 -1.90 6.03 -14.30
CA PRO A 263 -2.98 5.21 -13.76
C PRO A 263 -4.13 5.07 -14.74
N GLU A 264 -4.79 3.90 -14.71
CA GLU A 264 -6.10 3.63 -15.32
C GLU A 264 -6.98 2.94 -14.28
N ILE A 265 -8.29 3.13 -14.34
CA ILE A 265 -9.28 2.28 -13.65
C ILE A 265 -10.02 1.50 -14.71
N ILE A 266 -10.13 0.19 -14.52
CA ILE A 266 -10.79 -0.69 -15.47
C ILE A 266 -11.88 -1.51 -14.77
N ASP A 267 -12.88 -1.89 -15.53
CA ASP A 267 -13.78 -2.98 -15.14
C ASP A 267 -12.96 -4.29 -15.04
N PRO A 268 -12.96 -4.99 -13.90
CA PRO A 268 -12.11 -6.16 -13.71
C PRO A 268 -12.47 -7.35 -14.60
N ASP A 269 -13.70 -7.42 -15.09
CA ASP A 269 -14.22 -8.54 -15.91
C ASP A 269 -14.04 -8.28 -17.41
N THR A 270 -14.37 -7.09 -17.88
CA THR A 270 -14.26 -6.72 -19.31
C THR A 270 -12.90 -6.17 -19.70
N GLY A 271 -12.19 -5.51 -18.76
CA GLY A 271 -10.93 -4.80 -19.02
C GLY A 271 -11.14 -3.43 -19.68
N GLU A 272 -12.37 -2.98 -19.84
CA GLU A 272 -12.67 -1.65 -20.35
C GLU A 272 -12.31 -0.56 -19.31
N VAL A 273 -11.87 0.61 -19.78
CA VAL A 273 -11.53 1.72 -18.89
C VAL A 273 -12.80 2.42 -18.43
N ASN A 274 -12.96 2.57 -17.13
CA ASN A 274 -14.06 3.22 -16.47
C ASN A 274 -14.02 4.75 -16.62
N ALA A 275 -15.17 5.40 -16.47
CA ALA A 275 -15.25 6.85 -16.41
C ALA A 275 -14.59 7.38 -15.11
N PRO A 276 -14.08 8.65 -15.11
CA PRO A 276 -13.57 9.28 -13.89
C PRO A 276 -14.58 9.22 -12.73
N GLY A 277 -14.09 8.84 -11.54
CA GLY A 277 -14.92 8.68 -10.34
C GLY A 277 -15.62 7.33 -10.20
N GLU A 278 -15.63 6.50 -11.24
CA GLU A 278 -16.16 5.13 -11.14
C GLU A 278 -15.13 4.18 -10.51
N GLU A 279 -15.62 3.32 -9.62
CA GLU A 279 -14.80 2.31 -8.97
C GLU A 279 -14.47 1.14 -9.91
N GLY A 280 -13.23 0.68 -9.90
CA GLY A 280 -12.78 -0.47 -10.66
C GLY A 280 -11.38 -0.91 -10.25
N GLU A 281 -10.78 -1.83 -11.02
CA GLU A 281 -9.42 -2.30 -10.78
C GLU A 281 -8.39 -1.25 -11.23
N LEU A 282 -7.48 -0.91 -10.32
CA LEU A 282 -6.38 0.00 -10.58
C LEU A 282 -5.31 -0.67 -11.44
N VAL A 283 -4.91 0.01 -12.49
CA VAL A 283 -3.87 -0.41 -13.44
C VAL A 283 -2.82 0.68 -13.51
N PHE A 284 -1.54 0.29 -13.54
CA PHE A 284 -0.45 1.24 -13.73
C PHE A 284 0.42 0.91 -14.93
N THR A 285 0.86 1.97 -15.63
CA THR A 285 1.94 1.91 -16.60
C THR A 285 3.12 2.72 -16.12
N ASN A 286 4.32 2.11 -16.04
CA ASN A 286 5.55 2.84 -15.83
C ASN A 286 5.90 3.65 -17.08
N ILE A 287 6.16 4.94 -16.93
CA ILE A 287 6.55 5.81 -18.07
C ILE A 287 7.96 6.36 -17.96
N THR A 288 8.70 6.03 -16.88
CA THR A 288 10.09 6.45 -16.67
C THR A 288 11.02 5.33 -16.22
N LYS A 289 10.50 4.22 -15.69
CA LYS A 289 11.30 3.09 -15.24
C LYS A 289 12.03 2.46 -16.41
N GLU A 290 13.34 2.18 -16.25
CA GLU A 290 14.19 1.65 -17.30
C GLU A 290 14.47 0.15 -17.13
N GLY A 291 14.67 -0.34 -15.91
CA GLY A 291 15.11 -1.72 -15.67
C GLY A 291 14.04 -2.74 -16.07
N MET A 292 12.89 -2.67 -15.45
CA MET A 292 11.72 -3.54 -15.71
C MET A 292 10.45 -2.71 -15.71
N PRO A 293 10.18 -1.91 -16.75
CA PRO A 293 8.93 -1.17 -16.84
C PRO A 293 7.75 -2.11 -17.10
N LEU A 294 6.64 -1.88 -16.45
CA LEU A 294 5.39 -2.61 -16.66
C LEU A 294 4.38 -1.75 -17.42
N ILE A 295 3.77 -2.37 -18.45
CA ILE A 295 2.76 -1.73 -19.29
C ILE A 295 1.40 -2.28 -18.90
N ARG A 296 0.46 -1.40 -18.54
CA ARG A 296 -0.89 -1.74 -18.12
C ARG A 296 -0.94 -2.89 -17.10
N TYR A 297 -0.15 -2.75 -16.02
CA TYR A 297 -0.06 -3.77 -14.98
C TYR A 297 -1.31 -3.76 -14.11
N ARG A 298 -2.04 -4.88 -14.10
CA ARG A 298 -3.21 -5.09 -13.25
C ARG A 298 -2.79 -5.36 -11.83
N THR A 299 -3.11 -4.42 -10.92
CA THR A 299 -2.68 -4.50 -9.50
C THR A 299 -3.57 -5.40 -8.66
N ARG A 300 -4.81 -5.62 -9.09
CA ARG A 300 -5.91 -6.21 -8.32
C ARG A 300 -6.46 -5.33 -7.21
N ASP A 301 -5.89 -4.17 -6.99
CA ASP A 301 -6.40 -3.19 -6.04
C ASP A 301 -7.63 -2.48 -6.62
N ILE A 302 -8.66 -2.27 -5.81
CA ILE A 302 -9.88 -1.56 -6.21
C ILE A 302 -9.80 -0.12 -5.75
N SER A 303 -10.01 0.81 -6.67
CA SER A 303 -9.89 2.26 -6.48
C SER A 303 -10.78 3.01 -7.47
N ALA A 304 -10.77 4.35 -7.40
CA ALA A 304 -11.32 5.26 -8.41
C ALA A 304 -10.34 6.42 -8.64
N LEU A 305 -10.43 7.12 -9.76
CA LEU A 305 -9.58 8.26 -10.09
C LEU A 305 -10.39 9.57 -10.14
N HIS A 306 -9.90 10.59 -9.45
CA HIS A 306 -10.49 11.93 -9.36
C HIS A 306 -9.54 12.97 -9.92
N TYR A 307 -9.95 13.65 -10.98
CA TYR A 307 -9.15 14.62 -11.72
C TYR A 307 -9.35 16.07 -11.27
N GLU A 308 -10.31 16.32 -10.37
CA GLU A 308 -10.57 17.65 -9.84
C GLU A 308 -9.39 18.11 -8.97
N LYS A 309 -9.08 19.40 -9.08
CA LYS A 309 -8.01 20.01 -8.30
C LYS A 309 -8.25 19.83 -6.81
N CYS A 310 -7.26 19.32 -6.09
CA CYS A 310 -7.32 19.19 -4.64
C CYS A 310 -7.26 20.56 -3.94
N ALA A 311 -7.89 20.66 -2.78
CA ALA A 311 -7.80 21.85 -1.92
C ALA A 311 -6.36 22.18 -1.48
N CYS A 312 -5.44 21.20 -1.47
CA CYS A 312 -4.01 21.44 -1.26
C CYS A 312 -3.33 22.19 -2.43
N GLY A 313 -4.04 22.43 -3.52
CA GLY A 313 -3.56 23.13 -4.71
C GLY A 313 -2.89 22.23 -5.77
N ARG A 314 -2.56 20.97 -5.46
CA ARG A 314 -1.95 20.03 -6.41
C ARG A 314 -2.90 19.70 -7.56
N THR A 315 -2.31 19.53 -8.75
CA THR A 315 -3.03 19.25 -10.01
C THR A 315 -2.98 17.78 -10.42
N LEU A 316 -2.21 16.97 -9.69
CA LEU A 316 -2.08 15.53 -9.91
C LEU A 316 -3.42 14.81 -9.64
N VAL A 317 -3.73 13.80 -10.46
CA VAL A 317 -4.90 12.94 -10.23
C VAL A 317 -4.80 12.28 -8.85
N ARG A 318 -5.93 12.16 -8.19
CA ARG A 318 -6.03 11.46 -6.91
C ARG A 318 -6.69 10.11 -7.12
N MET A 319 -6.04 9.05 -6.65
CA MET A 319 -6.68 7.76 -6.50
C MET A 319 -7.38 7.67 -5.14
N GLU A 320 -8.50 6.99 -5.08
CA GLU A 320 -9.09 6.64 -3.80
C GLU A 320 -8.18 5.68 -3.02
N LYS A 321 -8.28 5.74 -1.71
CA LYS A 321 -7.59 4.81 -0.83
C LYS A 321 -8.01 3.38 -1.16
N VAL A 322 -7.02 2.50 -1.35
CA VAL A 322 -7.29 1.08 -1.59
C VAL A 322 -7.86 0.45 -0.31
N ARG A 323 -9.12 0.08 -0.35
CA ARG A 323 -9.83 -0.56 0.76
C ARG A 323 -9.93 -2.07 0.60
N ARG A 324 -9.79 -2.57 -0.63
CA ARG A 324 -9.96 -3.98 -0.97
C ARG A 324 -9.18 -4.33 -2.22
N ARG A 325 -8.95 -5.61 -2.38
CA ARG A 325 -8.38 -6.18 -3.62
C ARG A 325 -9.38 -7.16 -4.21
N SER A 326 -9.40 -7.28 -5.52
CA SER A 326 -10.28 -8.24 -6.20
C SER A 326 -9.90 -9.70 -5.89
N ASP A 327 -8.65 -9.96 -5.48
CA ASP A 327 -8.13 -11.29 -5.13
C ASP A 327 -8.07 -11.57 -3.60
N ASP A 328 -8.32 -10.57 -2.74
CA ASP A 328 -8.43 -10.72 -1.27
C ASP A 328 -9.89 -10.90 -0.80
N MET A 329 -10.81 -10.90 -1.74
CA MET A 329 -12.20 -11.12 -1.45
C MET A 329 -12.44 -12.58 -1.02
N LEU A 330 -12.95 -12.73 0.18
CA LEU A 330 -13.40 -14.03 0.68
C LEU A 330 -14.86 -14.23 0.25
N ILE A 331 -15.14 -15.31 -0.46
CA ILE A 331 -16.52 -15.72 -0.72
C ILE A 331 -16.90 -16.78 0.32
N ILE A 332 -17.85 -16.44 1.20
CA ILE A 332 -18.31 -17.31 2.28
C ILE A 332 -19.82 -17.45 2.17
N ARG A 333 -20.31 -18.65 1.86
CA ARG A 333 -21.74 -18.93 1.64
C ARG A 333 -22.41 -17.98 0.64
N GLY A 334 -21.68 -17.59 -0.43
CA GLY A 334 -22.19 -16.67 -1.46
C GLY A 334 -22.14 -15.19 -1.07
N VAL A 335 -21.60 -14.84 0.10
CA VAL A 335 -21.41 -13.45 0.53
C VAL A 335 -19.95 -13.05 0.32
N ASN A 336 -19.74 -11.91 -0.31
CA ASN A 336 -18.42 -11.31 -0.49
C ASN A 336 -18.01 -10.60 0.81
N LEU A 337 -16.88 -10.98 1.38
CA LEU A 337 -16.33 -10.45 2.62
C LEU A 337 -14.93 -9.89 2.36
N PHE A 338 -14.70 -8.66 2.79
CA PHE A 338 -13.35 -8.05 2.82
C PHE A 338 -12.89 -7.86 4.27
N PRO A 339 -11.63 -8.19 4.61
CA PRO A 339 -11.10 -8.04 5.97
C PRO A 339 -11.29 -6.64 6.55
N THR A 340 -11.16 -5.60 5.74
CA THR A 340 -11.34 -4.19 6.16
C THR A 340 -12.77 -3.87 6.64
N GLN A 341 -13.79 -4.60 6.18
CA GLN A 341 -15.16 -4.44 6.68
C GLN A 341 -15.27 -4.93 8.13
N VAL A 342 -14.56 -6.01 8.47
CA VAL A 342 -14.50 -6.52 9.85
C VAL A 342 -13.70 -5.57 10.73
N GLU A 343 -12.59 -5.04 10.23
CA GLU A 343 -11.77 -4.06 10.92
C GLU A 343 -12.58 -2.84 11.36
N SER A 344 -13.33 -2.21 10.44
CA SER A 344 -14.19 -1.07 10.77
C SER A 344 -15.24 -1.40 11.85
N VAL A 345 -15.77 -2.63 11.86
CA VAL A 345 -16.68 -3.07 12.93
C VAL A 345 -15.97 -3.16 14.27
N ILE A 346 -14.79 -3.76 14.30
CA ILE A 346 -14.00 -3.98 15.53
C ILE A 346 -13.59 -2.64 16.14
N LEU A 347 -13.03 -1.73 15.35
CA LEU A 347 -12.57 -0.42 15.81
C LEU A 347 -13.70 0.49 16.28
N GLY A 348 -14.94 0.24 15.85
CA GLY A 348 -16.12 0.96 16.30
C GLY A 348 -16.81 0.37 17.56
N ILE A 349 -16.15 -0.52 18.32
CA ILE A 349 -16.73 -1.15 19.53
C ILE A 349 -15.76 -1.01 20.70
N ASP A 350 -16.20 -0.32 21.75
CA ASP A 350 -15.45 -0.17 23.00
C ASP A 350 -15.16 -1.54 23.63
N GLY A 351 -13.94 -1.70 24.15
CA GLY A 351 -13.49 -2.95 24.80
C GLY A 351 -12.83 -3.95 23.86
N LEU A 352 -12.74 -3.65 22.55
CA LEU A 352 -11.95 -4.43 21.59
C LEU A 352 -10.63 -3.73 21.26
N GLN A 353 -9.61 -4.52 20.95
CA GLN A 353 -8.34 -4.07 20.40
C GLN A 353 -8.32 -4.20 18.87
N PRO A 354 -7.44 -3.46 18.16
CA PRO A 354 -7.36 -3.49 16.69
C PRO A 354 -6.76 -4.79 16.12
N HIS A 355 -6.54 -5.79 16.96
CA HIS A 355 -5.92 -7.06 16.60
C HIS A 355 -6.97 -8.14 16.40
N TYR A 356 -7.09 -8.61 15.17
CA TYR A 356 -8.09 -9.61 14.79
C TYR A 356 -7.58 -10.59 13.74
N GLN A 357 -8.23 -11.75 13.66
CA GLN A 357 -8.02 -12.77 12.63
C GLN A 357 -9.34 -13.34 12.14
N LEU A 358 -9.46 -13.48 10.83
CA LEU A 358 -10.53 -14.16 10.13
C LEU A 358 -10.08 -15.58 9.83
N VAL A 359 -10.66 -16.56 10.50
CA VAL A 359 -10.39 -17.97 10.24
C VAL A 359 -11.51 -18.53 9.40
N VAL A 360 -11.20 -18.90 8.16
CA VAL A 360 -12.16 -19.51 7.23
C VAL A 360 -11.86 -20.99 7.14
N SER A 361 -12.87 -21.79 7.43
CA SER A 361 -12.80 -23.25 7.38
C SER A 361 -13.99 -23.83 6.63
N ARG A 362 -13.97 -25.12 6.37
CA ARG A 362 -15.10 -25.82 5.73
C ARG A 362 -15.49 -27.03 6.57
N LYS A 363 -16.79 -27.09 6.91
CA LYS A 363 -17.36 -28.23 7.62
C LYS A 363 -18.43 -28.88 6.74
N GLY A 364 -18.12 -30.09 6.26
CA GLY A 364 -18.93 -30.71 5.23
C GLY A 364 -18.95 -29.90 3.95
N SER A 365 -20.12 -29.44 3.50
CA SER A 365 -20.31 -28.60 2.31
C SER A 365 -20.39 -27.10 2.61
N LEU A 366 -20.36 -26.69 3.87
CA LEU A 366 -20.57 -25.30 4.26
C LEU A 366 -19.27 -24.66 4.76
N ASP A 367 -19.00 -23.45 4.27
CA ASP A 367 -17.94 -22.61 4.78
C ASP A 367 -18.33 -22.00 6.12
N GLU A 368 -17.41 -22.01 7.08
CA GLU A 368 -17.54 -21.39 8.39
C GLU A 368 -16.56 -20.20 8.51
N LEU A 369 -17.05 -19.11 9.08
CA LEU A 369 -16.24 -17.94 9.42
C LEU A 369 -16.16 -17.83 10.95
N GLU A 370 -14.94 -17.80 11.47
CA GLU A 370 -14.64 -17.42 12.83
C GLU A 370 -13.85 -16.11 12.83
N ILE A 371 -14.26 -15.15 13.64
CA ILE A 371 -13.56 -13.89 13.85
C ILE A 371 -12.98 -13.95 15.26
N LYS A 372 -11.64 -14.04 15.36
CA LYS A 372 -10.91 -13.90 16.61
C LYS A 372 -10.53 -12.45 16.77
N VAL A 373 -10.81 -11.87 17.94
CA VAL A 373 -10.48 -10.46 18.23
C VAL A 373 -10.03 -10.32 19.68
N GLU A 374 -8.96 -9.56 19.89
CA GLU A 374 -8.47 -9.27 21.22
C GLU A 374 -9.36 -8.27 21.94
N VAL A 375 -9.58 -8.52 23.23
CA VAL A 375 -10.25 -7.56 24.12
C VAL A 375 -9.22 -6.71 24.86
N THR A 376 -9.63 -5.54 25.34
CA THR A 376 -8.77 -4.74 26.23
C THR A 376 -8.54 -5.46 27.57
N PRO A 377 -7.41 -5.22 28.27
CA PRO A 377 -7.12 -5.85 29.56
C PRO A 377 -8.24 -5.67 30.60
N GLU A 378 -8.91 -4.53 30.57
CA GLU A 378 -10.03 -4.21 31.47
C GLU A 378 -11.24 -5.12 31.26
N TYR A 379 -11.54 -5.43 30.00
CA TYR A 379 -12.63 -6.35 29.64
C TYR A 379 -12.26 -7.81 29.86
N PHE A 380 -10.98 -8.18 29.75
CA PHE A 380 -10.53 -9.54 29.99
C PHE A 380 -10.54 -9.92 31.49
N SER A 381 -10.32 -8.95 32.36
CA SER A 381 -10.31 -9.13 33.82
C SER A 381 -11.72 -9.15 34.45
N ASP A 382 -12.77 -8.90 33.68
CA ASP A 382 -14.12 -8.68 34.16
C ASP A 382 -15.01 -9.93 34.10
N GLU A 383 -16.19 -9.85 34.69
CA GLU A 383 -17.14 -10.96 34.81
C GLU A 383 -17.55 -11.56 33.44
N VAL A 384 -17.72 -12.88 33.40
CA VAL A 384 -18.11 -13.67 32.21
C VAL A 384 -19.34 -13.06 31.48
N GLY A 385 -20.27 -12.45 32.21
CA GLY A 385 -21.46 -11.83 31.65
C GLY A 385 -21.20 -10.61 30.75
N ARG A 386 -20.10 -9.87 30.98
CA ARG A 386 -19.72 -8.70 30.18
C ARG A 386 -19.11 -9.14 28.83
N LEU A 387 -18.27 -10.19 28.85
CA LEU A 387 -17.71 -10.77 27.64
C LEU A 387 -18.80 -11.37 26.73
N GLU A 388 -19.81 -12.02 27.29
CA GLU A 388 -20.93 -12.56 26.53
C GLU A 388 -21.74 -11.43 25.82
N LYS A 389 -22.00 -10.31 26.50
CA LYS A 389 -22.67 -9.15 25.91
C LYS A 389 -21.82 -8.53 24.79
N LEU A 390 -20.51 -8.39 25.01
CA LEU A 390 -19.58 -7.88 23.99
C LEU A 390 -19.54 -8.80 22.77
N ARG A 391 -19.44 -10.11 22.99
CA ARG A 391 -19.49 -11.11 21.90
C ARG A 391 -20.76 -11.02 21.07
N ALA A 392 -21.91 -10.89 21.72
CA ALA A 392 -23.21 -10.74 21.08
C ALA A 392 -23.32 -9.45 20.28
N LEU A 393 -22.77 -8.34 20.82
CA LEU A 393 -22.72 -7.04 20.13
C LEU A 393 -21.89 -7.13 18.85
N VAL A 394 -20.67 -7.69 18.91
CA VAL A 394 -19.80 -7.89 17.76
C VAL A 394 -20.47 -8.75 16.71
N ALA A 395 -21.06 -9.90 17.10
CA ALA A 395 -21.78 -10.79 16.21
C ALA A 395 -22.95 -10.10 15.50
N GLY A 396 -23.70 -9.27 16.25
CA GLY A 396 -24.81 -8.48 15.73
C GLY A 396 -24.38 -7.45 14.69
N LYS A 397 -23.34 -6.67 14.99
CA LYS A 397 -22.80 -5.64 14.08
C LYS A 397 -22.17 -6.27 12.82
N VAL A 398 -21.40 -7.35 12.99
CA VAL A 398 -20.83 -8.12 11.86
C VAL A 398 -21.95 -8.62 10.94
N LYS A 399 -23.01 -9.23 11.49
CA LYS A 399 -24.15 -9.70 10.71
C LYS A 399 -24.89 -8.55 10.00
N GLN A 400 -25.04 -7.40 10.68
CA GLN A 400 -25.72 -6.22 10.11
C GLN A 400 -24.95 -5.62 8.93
N ILE A 401 -23.61 -5.50 9.03
CA ILE A 401 -22.78 -4.81 8.06
C ILE A 401 -22.39 -5.75 6.90
N ILE A 402 -22.07 -7.00 7.21
CA ILE A 402 -21.54 -7.97 6.25
C ILE A 402 -22.64 -8.88 5.67
N GLY A 403 -23.77 -8.99 6.35
CA GLY A 403 -24.85 -9.90 5.96
C GLY A 403 -24.58 -11.39 6.27
N LEU A 404 -23.46 -11.68 6.99
CA LEU A 404 -23.01 -13.03 7.29
C LEU A 404 -22.92 -13.26 8.81
N SER A 405 -23.42 -14.39 9.27
CA SER A 405 -23.21 -14.82 10.67
C SER A 405 -21.84 -15.47 10.81
N ALA A 406 -21.02 -14.93 11.70
CA ALA A 406 -19.70 -15.44 12.06
C ALA A 406 -19.69 -15.92 13.53
N LYS A 407 -18.83 -16.90 13.82
CA LYS A 407 -18.48 -17.23 15.19
C LYS A 407 -17.51 -16.16 15.70
N ILE A 408 -17.84 -15.52 16.80
CA ILE A 408 -16.97 -14.54 17.44
C ILE A 408 -16.24 -15.20 18.61
N THR A 409 -14.93 -15.12 18.59
CA THR A 409 -14.05 -15.63 19.65
C THR A 409 -13.25 -14.45 20.21
N LEU A 410 -13.64 -14.01 21.40
CA LEU A 410 -12.89 -13.02 22.16
C LEU A 410 -11.65 -13.70 22.77
N VAL A 411 -10.48 -13.13 22.55
CA VAL A 411 -9.21 -13.66 23.03
C VAL A 411 -8.50 -12.65 23.91
N GLU A 412 -7.57 -13.14 24.73
CA GLU A 412 -6.78 -12.31 25.63
C GLU A 412 -5.84 -11.35 24.89
N PRO A 413 -5.46 -10.23 25.48
CA PRO A 413 -4.46 -9.32 24.92
C PRO A 413 -3.14 -10.06 24.62
N GLY A 414 -2.58 -9.85 23.44
CA GLY A 414 -1.35 -10.50 23.00
C GLY A 414 -1.50 -11.91 22.43
N PHE A 415 -2.71 -12.44 22.32
CA PHE A 415 -2.97 -13.76 21.75
C PHE A 415 -2.67 -13.83 20.24
N ILE A 416 -2.97 -12.74 19.51
CA ILE A 416 -2.73 -12.64 18.07
C ILE A 416 -1.30 -12.20 17.84
N GLU A 417 -0.54 -13.00 17.09
CA GLU A 417 0.88 -12.73 16.81
C GLU A 417 1.05 -11.34 16.12
N ARG A 418 1.94 -10.53 16.67
CA ARG A 418 2.32 -9.23 16.12
C ARG A 418 3.31 -9.42 14.99
N SER A 419 3.00 -8.85 13.84
CA SER A 419 3.89 -8.90 12.69
C SER A 419 4.80 -7.68 12.65
N ALA A 420 6.09 -7.89 12.44
CA ALA A 420 7.05 -6.80 12.16
C ALA A 420 6.89 -6.21 10.73
N GLY A 421 5.97 -6.76 9.94
CA GLY A 421 5.62 -6.35 8.58
C GLY A 421 4.10 -6.23 8.40
N LYS A 422 3.58 -6.81 7.33
CA LYS A 422 2.13 -6.84 7.08
C LYS A 422 1.40 -7.73 8.07
N ALA A 423 0.31 -7.25 8.64
CA ALA A 423 -0.56 -8.08 9.47
C ALA A 423 -1.21 -9.20 8.65
N LYS A 424 -1.29 -10.41 9.24
CA LYS A 424 -1.95 -11.56 8.63
C LYS A 424 -3.37 -11.70 9.19
N HIS A 425 -4.30 -10.99 8.59
CA HIS A 425 -5.70 -10.98 9.04
C HIS A 425 -6.50 -12.20 8.61
N VAL A 426 -6.07 -12.96 7.61
CA VAL A 426 -6.84 -14.09 7.05
C VAL A 426 -6.07 -15.40 7.17
N ILE A 427 -6.72 -16.40 7.74
CA ILE A 427 -6.31 -17.81 7.75
C ILE A 427 -7.39 -18.61 7.04
N ASP A 428 -7.16 -18.96 5.79
CA ASP A 428 -8.09 -19.78 5.00
C ASP A 428 -7.60 -21.23 4.96
N THR A 429 -8.28 -22.09 5.70
CA THR A 429 -7.95 -23.53 5.81
C THR A 429 -8.71 -24.40 4.82
N ARG A 430 -9.55 -23.83 3.95
CA ARG A 430 -10.34 -24.58 2.95
C ARG A 430 -9.48 -25.21 1.85
N LYS A 431 -8.27 -24.70 1.65
CA LYS A 431 -7.31 -25.11 0.60
C LYS A 431 -6.18 -25.99 1.13
N MET A 432 -6.23 -26.40 2.39
CA MET A 432 -5.24 -27.31 2.99
C MET A 432 -5.67 -28.74 2.89
#